data_24fc0be1d2325676f4d1905d47ba920d
#
_entry.id   24fc0be1d2325676f4d1905d47ba920d
#
_cell.length_a   1.000
_cell.length_b   1.000
_cell.length_c   1.000
_cell.angle_alpha   90.00
_cell.angle_beta   90.00
_cell.angle_gamma   90.00
#
_symmetry.space_group_name_H-M   'P 1'
#
loop_
_entity.id
_entity.type
_entity.pdbx_description
1 polymer ?
#
loop_
_entity_poly.entity_id
_entity_poly.type
_entity_poly.pdbx_seq_one_letter_code
_entity_poly.pdbx_strand_id
1 'polypeptide(L)'
;MSETITTDLLVIGAGPAGYTAAIYAARANLAPVLVAGLQPGGQLTITTDVENYPGFAEAVQGPWLMEQMAAQAQNVGTRIEYDIITSVDFKSGSPFRLRGDSGTEYVAKSVIIATGAQAKWLGLPSEKTLQGAGVSACATCDGFFYRGKNVVVVGGGNTAVEEALYLTHHAAHVTLVHRRDTLRAEKILQDRFFKNPKTSILWNTTVEDILASGTPPTVSAIRVRNTQDGTTQDVPADGIFIAIGHAPTTDIFQGQVTLDAERVY
;
A
#
# COMPACT_ATOMS: atom_id res chain seq x y z
N MET A 1 -26.44 -14.59 18.27
CA MET A 1 -25.41 -14.68 19.34
C MET A 1 -24.09 -14.37 18.66
N SER A 2 -23.31 -13.41 19.18
CA SER A 2 -21.96 -13.13 18.67
C SER A 2 -21.07 -14.34 18.95
N GLU A 3 -20.32 -14.78 17.95
CA GLU A 3 -19.32 -15.84 18.11
C GLU A 3 -18.16 -15.35 18.96
N THR A 4 -17.61 -16.19 19.83
CA THR A 4 -16.39 -15.89 20.60
C THR A 4 -15.31 -16.89 20.20
N ILE A 5 -14.18 -16.38 19.70
CA ILE A 5 -13.00 -17.18 19.34
C ILE A 5 -11.91 -16.93 20.39
N THR A 6 -11.48 -17.99 21.07
CA THR A 6 -10.40 -17.93 22.06
C THR A 6 -9.15 -18.59 21.51
N THR A 7 -7.99 -17.93 21.70
CA THR A 7 -6.69 -18.43 21.21
C THR A 7 -5.55 -18.01 22.15
N ASP A 8 -4.45 -18.73 22.10
CA ASP A 8 -3.22 -18.33 22.79
C ASP A 8 -2.52 -17.18 22.09
N LEU A 9 -2.60 -17.13 20.76
CA LEU A 9 -2.02 -16.06 19.94
C LEU A 9 -2.96 -15.64 18.82
N LEU A 10 -3.25 -14.34 18.76
CA LEU A 10 -3.94 -13.69 17.64
C LEU A 10 -2.95 -12.88 16.81
N VAL A 11 -3.01 -13.04 15.49
CA VAL A 11 -2.27 -12.20 14.53
C VAL A 11 -3.26 -11.30 13.80
N ILE A 12 -3.06 -9.99 13.81
CA ILE A 12 -3.91 -9.02 13.12
C ILE A 12 -3.23 -8.60 11.82
N GLY A 13 -3.80 -9.00 10.69
CA GLY A 13 -3.31 -8.69 9.34
C GLY A 13 -2.64 -9.87 8.66
N ALA A 14 -3.01 -10.10 7.40
CA ALA A 14 -2.61 -11.21 6.55
C ALA A 14 -1.61 -10.79 5.45
N GLY A 15 -0.78 -9.79 5.70
CA GLY A 15 0.36 -9.49 4.85
C GLY A 15 1.54 -10.44 5.09
N PRO A 16 2.69 -10.25 4.42
CA PRO A 16 3.88 -11.12 4.58
C PRO A 16 4.31 -11.25 6.05
N ALA A 17 4.26 -10.16 6.82
CA ALA A 17 4.60 -10.15 8.24
C ALA A 17 3.64 -11.02 9.06
N GLY A 18 2.34 -10.90 8.82
CA GLY A 18 1.31 -11.66 9.53
C GLY A 18 1.39 -13.16 9.22
N TYR A 19 1.50 -13.53 7.95
CA TYR A 19 1.69 -14.94 7.57
C TYR A 19 2.96 -15.51 8.17
N THR A 20 4.08 -14.78 8.11
CA THR A 20 5.34 -15.24 8.72
C THR A 20 5.19 -15.47 10.22
N ALA A 21 4.59 -14.53 10.94
CA ALA A 21 4.34 -14.65 12.37
C ALA A 21 3.45 -15.86 12.68
N ALA A 22 2.38 -16.06 11.94
CA ALA A 22 1.46 -17.17 12.11
C ALA A 22 2.13 -18.54 11.83
N ILE A 23 2.96 -18.63 10.77
CA ILE A 23 3.71 -19.85 10.45
C ILE A 23 4.61 -20.25 11.62
N TYR A 24 5.40 -19.31 12.16
CA TYR A 24 6.30 -19.61 13.27
C TYR A 24 5.55 -19.94 14.56
N ALA A 25 4.46 -19.25 14.84
CA ALA A 25 3.60 -19.53 15.99
C ALA A 25 2.96 -20.93 15.90
N ALA A 26 2.43 -21.31 14.75
CA ALA A 26 1.87 -22.65 14.52
C ALA A 26 2.94 -23.73 14.68
N ARG A 27 4.14 -23.51 14.18
CA ARG A 27 5.28 -24.44 14.38
C ARG A 27 5.71 -24.55 15.85
N ALA A 28 5.43 -23.54 16.66
CA ALA A 28 5.63 -23.57 18.12
C ALA A 28 4.42 -24.16 18.89
N ASN A 29 3.45 -24.78 18.19
CA ASN A 29 2.21 -25.34 18.75
C ASN A 29 1.32 -24.35 19.51
N LEU A 30 1.33 -23.08 19.11
CA LEU A 30 0.48 -22.04 19.73
C LEU A 30 -0.92 -21.97 19.12
N ALA A 31 -1.23 -22.79 18.09
CA ALA A 31 -2.50 -22.82 17.38
C ALA A 31 -3.03 -21.39 17.07
N PRO A 32 -2.28 -20.57 16.33
CA PRO A 32 -2.61 -19.16 16.15
C PRO A 32 -3.88 -18.97 15.32
N VAL A 33 -4.64 -17.93 15.67
CA VAL A 33 -5.69 -17.37 14.81
C VAL A 33 -5.13 -16.13 14.13
N LEU A 34 -5.28 -16.04 12.80
CA LEU A 34 -4.90 -14.88 12.01
C LEU A 34 -6.16 -14.23 11.45
N VAL A 35 -6.38 -12.95 11.76
CA VAL A 35 -7.48 -12.14 11.20
C VAL A 35 -6.97 -11.36 9.99
N ALA A 36 -7.54 -11.66 8.82
CA ALA A 36 -6.95 -11.29 7.54
C ALA A 36 -7.05 -9.78 7.21
N GLY A 37 -8.09 -9.09 7.70
CA GLY A 37 -8.35 -7.70 7.35
C GLY A 37 -9.04 -7.57 5.97
N LEU A 38 -9.12 -6.33 5.47
CA LEU A 38 -9.78 -5.99 4.20
C LEU A 38 -9.09 -6.58 2.97
N GLN A 39 -7.76 -6.71 3.02
CA GLN A 39 -6.94 -7.13 1.89
C GLN A 39 -6.04 -8.30 2.29
N PRO A 40 -6.55 -9.55 2.25
CA PRO A 40 -5.75 -10.74 2.50
C PRO A 40 -4.54 -10.80 1.54
N GLY A 41 -3.33 -10.98 2.09
CA GLY A 41 -2.06 -10.89 1.35
C GLY A 41 -1.43 -9.49 1.37
N GLY A 42 -2.18 -8.45 1.75
CA GLY A 42 -1.67 -7.08 1.92
C GLY A 42 -1.15 -6.46 0.63
N GLN A 43 -0.15 -5.57 0.74
CA GLN A 43 0.34 -4.77 -0.38
C GLN A 43 0.94 -5.59 -1.54
N LEU A 44 1.44 -6.79 -1.29
CA LEU A 44 1.98 -7.63 -2.36
C LEU A 44 0.92 -8.20 -3.30
N THR A 45 -0.37 -8.16 -2.94
CA THR A 45 -1.45 -8.58 -3.83
C THR A 45 -1.77 -7.57 -4.93
N ILE A 46 -1.30 -6.34 -4.79
CA ILE A 46 -1.48 -5.25 -5.75
C ILE A 46 -0.18 -4.86 -6.47
N THR A 47 0.85 -5.70 -6.41
CA THR A 47 2.07 -5.57 -7.19
C THR A 47 2.21 -6.73 -8.19
N THR A 48 3.13 -6.61 -9.14
CA THR A 48 3.45 -7.68 -10.09
C THR A 48 4.73 -8.39 -9.68
N ASP A 49 5.87 -7.96 -10.21
CA ASP A 49 7.16 -8.59 -10.00
C ASP A 49 7.75 -8.20 -8.63
N VAL A 50 8.11 -9.20 -7.84
CA VAL A 50 8.80 -9.08 -6.56
C VAL A 50 10.19 -9.67 -6.74
N GLU A 51 11.20 -8.80 -6.81
CA GLU A 51 12.61 -9.18 -7.01
C GLU A 51 13.40 -9.26 -5.69
N ASN A 52 12.85 -8.67 -4.62
CA ASN A 52 13.56 -8.44 -3.36
C ASN A 52 13.05 -9.27 -2.18
N TYR A 53 12.20 -10.28 -2.43
CA TYR A 53 11.81 -11.24 -1.40
C TYR A 53 12.83 -12.39 -1.38
N PRO A 54 13.58 -12.60 -0.26
CA PRO A 54 14.63 -13.62 -0.22
C PRO A 54 14.08 -15.03 -0.41
N GLY A 55 14.81 -15.86 -1.16
CA GLY A 55 14.48 -17.27 -1.39
C GLY A 55 14.15 -17.59 -2.85
N PHE A 56 14.05 -16.59 -3.72
CA PHE A 56 13.80 -16.74 -5.16
C PHE A 56 14.95 -16.12 -5.95
N ALA A 57 15.50 -16.87 -6.91
CA ALA A 57 16.57 -16.40 -7.78
C ALA A 57 16.03 -15.47 -8.88
N GLU A 58 14.78 -15.67 -9.29
CA GLU A 58 14.10 -14.90 -10.29
C GLU A 58 12.91 -14.15 -9.64
N ALA A 59 12.42 -13.10 -10.32
CA ALA A 59 11.25 -12.37 -9.89
C ALA A 59 10.02 -13.28 -9.82
N VAL A 60 9.24 -13.14 -8.75
CA VAL A 60 7.98 -13.86 -8.57
C VAL A 60 6.80 -12.88 -8.54
N GLN A 61 5.62 -13.34 -8.92
CA GLN A 61 4.42 -12.51 -8.86
C GLN A 61 3.94 -12.34 -7.42
N GLY A 62 3.68 -11.08 -7.01
CA GLY A 62 3.24 -10.76 -5.66
C GLY A 62 1.99 -11.51 -5.21
N PRO A 63 0.89 -11.54 -6.00
CA PRO A 63 -0.30 -12.34 -5.66
C PRO A 63 0.00 -13.82 -5.45
N TRP A 64 0.78 -14.43 -6.35
CA TRP A 64 1.18 -15.82 -6.22
C TRP A 64 1.97 -16.07 -4.91
N LEU A 65 2.93 -15.19 -4.60
CA LEU A 65 3.72 -15.30 -3.36
C LEU A 65 2.81 -15.28 -2.13
N MET A 66 1.80 -14.40 -2.12
CA MET A 66 0.87 -14.31 -0.99
C MET A 66 -0.05 -15.53 -0.89
N GLU A 67 -0.45 -16.12 -1.99
CA GLU A 67 -1.17 -17.40 -2.01
C GLU A 67 -0.31 -18.53 -1.41
N GLN A 68 0.98 -18.60 -1.78
CA GLN A 68 1.90 -19.59 -1.21
C GLN A 68 2.08 -19.40 0.30
N MET A 69 2.21 -18.17 0.78
CA MET A 69 2.36 -17.88 2.20
C MET A 69 1.07 -18.21 2.99
N ALA A 70 -0.09 -17.91 2.43
CA ALA A 70 -1.38 -18.26 3.03
C ALA A 70 -1.54 -19.78 3.15
N ALA A 71 -1.27 -20.52 2.07
CA ALA A 71 -1.31 -21.98 2.06
C ALA A 71 -0.31 -22.57 3.05
N GLN A 72 0.91 -22.04 3.11
CA GLN A 72 1.91 -22.48 4.08
C GLN A 72 1.43 -22.28 5.53
N ALA A 73 0.84 -21.11 5.84
CA ALA A 73 0.30 -20.83 7.18
C ALA A 73 -0.80 -21.85 7.56
N GLN A 74 -1.72 -22.13 6.64
CA GLN A 74 -2.78 -23.13 6.86
C GLN A 74 -2.22 -24.54 7.02
N ASN A 75 -1.28 -24.95 6.18
CA ASN A 75 -0.67 -26.28 6.21
C ASN A 75 0.06 -26.59 7.51
N VAL A 76 0.58 -25.57 8.21
CA VAL A 76 1.22 -25.74 9.52
C VAL A 76 0.25 -25.58 10.70
N GLY A 77 -1.05 -25.32 10.45
CA GLY A 77 -2.10 -25.30 11.47
C GLY A 77 -2.58 -23.91 11.90
N THR A 78 -2.30 -22.85 11.13
CA THR A 78 -2.90 -21.52 11.37
C THR A 78 -4.38 -21.52 10.98
N ARG A 79 -5.26 -21.05 11.86
CA ARG A 79 -6.65 -20.74 11.54
C ARG A 79 -6.72 -19.32 10.97
N ILE A 80 -7.19 -19.17 9.74
CA ILE A 80 -7.36 -17.86 9.08
C ILE A 80 -8.84 -17.47 9.13
N GLU A 81 -9.12 -16.29 9.72
CA GLU A 81 -10.43 -15.67 9.77
C GLU A 81 -10.50 -14.49 8.80
N TYR A 82 -11.49 -14.49 7.93
CA TYR A 82 -11.74 -13.40 6.98
C TYR A 82 -12.66 -12.36 7.62
N ASP A 83 -12.09 -11.61 8.57
CA ASP A 83 -12.76 -10.57 9.34
C ASP A 83 -11.85 -9.34 9.47
N ILE A 84 -12.37 -8.24 9.99
CA ILE A 84 -11.65 -6.98 10.18
C ILE A 84 -11.74 -6.60 11.65
N ILE A 85 -10.60 -6.44 12.33
CA ILE A 85 -10.60 -5.94 13.70
C ILE A 85 -10.94 -4.45 13.70
N THR A 86 -12.02 -4.10 14.39
CA THR A 86 -12.54 -2.73 14.47
C THR A 86 -12.22 -2.04 15.80
N SER A 87 -11.96 -2.82 16.86
CA SER A 87 -11.54 -2.27 18.16
C SER A 87 -10.75 -3.29 18.97
N VAL A 88 -9.91 -2.78 19.88
CA VAL A 88 -9.08 -3.57 20.77
C VAL A 88 -9.12 -3.04 22.19
N ASP A 89 -8.99 -3.94 23.17
CA ASP A 89 -8.78 -3.61 24.59
C ASP A 89 -7.48 -4.29 25.05
N PHE A 90 -6.40 -3.50 25.08
CA PHE A 90 -5.11 -3.93 25.58
C PHE A 90 -4.80 -3.41 26.98
N LYS A 91 -5.56 -2.40 27.46
CA LYS A 91 -5.36 -1.80 28.78
C LYS A 91 -5.83 -2.70 29.93
N SER A 92 -6.82 -3.52 29.68
CA SER A 92 -7.33 -4.50 30.67
C SER A 92 -6.35 -5.64 30.94
N GLY A 93 -5.28 -5.74 30.13
CA GLY A 93 -4.29 -6.81 30.24
C GLY A 93 -4.75 -8.12 29.58
N SER A 94 -3.90 -9.16 29.68
CA SER A 94 -4.18 -10.48 29.10
C SER A 94 -5.20 -11.24 29.97
N PRO A 95 -6.19 -11.95 29.37
CA PRO A 95 -6.38 -12.10 27.93
C PRO A 95 -6.94 -10.83 27.29
N PHE A 96 -6.33 -10.41 26.17
CA PHE A 96 -6.75 -9.26 25.39
C PHE A 96 -8.07 -9.54 24.66
N ARG A 97 -8.92 -8.50 24.54
CA ARG A 97 -10.19 -8.60 23.84
C ARG A 97 -10.19 -7.73 22.60
N LEU A 98 -10.65 -8.29 21.49
CA LEU A 98 -10.73 -7.60 20.22
C LEU A 98 -12.10 -7.88 19.60
N ARG A 99 -12.61 -6.94 18.82
CA ARG A 99 -13.89 -7.07 18.15
C ARG A 99 -13.72 -7.02 16.63
N GLY A 100 -14.29 -8.01 15.97
CA GLY A 100 -14.40 -8.06 14.51
C GLY A 100 -15.60 -7.27 13.99
N ASP A 101 -15.55 -6.86 12.73
CA ASP A 101 -16.66 -6.22 12.01
C ASP A 101 -17.86 -7.18 11.84
N SER A 102 -17.59 -8.48 11.71
CA SER A 102 -18.60 -9.54 11.72
C SER A 102 -19.41 -9.62 13.02
N GLY A 103 -18.96 -8.94 14.08
CA GLY A 103 -19.48 -9.04 15.44
C GLY A 103 -18.83 -10.13 16.29
N THR A 104 -17.85 -10.87 15.74
CA THR A 104 -17.07 -11.87 16.47
C THR A 104 -16.22 -11.19 17.55
N GLU A 105 -16.19 -11.78 18.75
CA GLU A 105 -15.24 -11.40 19.80
C GLU A 105 -14.05 -12.35 19.79
N TYR A 106 -12.84 -11.77 19.72
CA TYR A 106 -11.58 -12.51 19.80
C TYR A 106 -10.98 -12.30 21.19
N VAL A 107 -10.63 -13.40 21.86
CA VAL A 107 -10.02 -13.40 23.20
C VAL A 107 -8.66 -14.10 23.10
N ALA A 108 -7.57 -13.35 23.27
CA ALA A 108 -6.23 -13.83 23.03
C ALA A 108 -5.29 -13.59 24.22
N LYS A 109 -4.45 -14.55 24.57
CA LYS A 109 -3.42 -14.35 25.61
C LYS A 109 -2.31 -13.42 25.14
N SER A 110 -2.00 -13.42 23.84
CA SER A 110 -1.03 -12.55 23.20
C SER A 110 -1.51 -12.14 21.81
N VAL A 111 -1.03 -10.97 21.34
CA VAL A 111 -1.42 -10.40 20.05
C VAL A 111 -0.19 -9.93 19.29
N ILE A 112 -0.13 -10.25 18.00
CA ILE A 112 0.84 -9.68 17.07
C ILE A 112 0.11 -8.72 16.14
N ILE A 113 0.57 -7.46 16.09
CA ILE A 113 0.04 -6.43 15.22
C ILE A 113 0.83 -6.43 13.91
N ALA A 114 0.18 -6.78 12.80
CA ALA A 114 0.78 -6.85 11.46
C ALA A 114 -0.13 -6.19 10.42
N THR A 115 -0.76 -5.06 10.81
CA THR A 115 -1.83 -4.40 10.04
C THR A 115 -1.36 -3.61 8.83
N GLY A 116 -0.03 -3.49 8.63
CA GLY A 116 0.53 -2.84 7.45
C GLY A 116 0.22 -1.35 7.35
N ALA A 117 0.08 -0.87 6.12
CA ALA A 117 -0.12 0.54 5.82
C ALA A 117 -1.00 0.74 4.58
N GLN A 118 -1.61 1.92 4.45
CA GLN A 118 -2.44 2.33 3.31
C GLN A 118 -1.77 3.45 2.52
N ALA A 119 -2.04 3.54 1.23
CA ALA A 119 -1.53 4.61 0.39
C ALA A 119 -1.94 5.99 0.94
N LYS A 120 -0.99 6.92 0.94
CA LYS A 120 -1.24 8.32 1.26
C LYS A 120 -1.74 9.06 0.02
N TRP A 121 -2.65 10.00 0.25
CA TRP A 121 -3.21 10.87 -0.76
C TRP A 121 -2.74 12.32 -0.56
N LEU A 122 -2.83 13.14 -1.60
CA LEU A 122 -2.46 14.58 -1.53
C LEU A 122 -3.46 15.38 -0.68
N GLY A 123 -4.70 14.89 -0.58
CA GLY A 123 -5.79 15.55 0.13
C GLY A 123 -6.50 16.63 -0.67
N LEU A 124 -6.33 16.64 -1.99
CA LEU A 124 -7.00 17.58 -2.88
C LEU A 124 -8.45 17.16 -3.15
N PRO A 125 -9.43 18.10 -3.20
CA PRO A 125 -10.80 17.77 -3.55
C PRO A 125 -10.92 17.12 -4.94
N SER A 126 -10.16 17.61 -5.92
CA SER A 126 -10.09 17.05 -7.29
C SER A 126 -9.55 15.62 -7.30
N GLU A 127 -8.54 15.31 -6.51
CA GLU A 127 -8.00 13.97 -6.33
C GLU A 127 -9.11 12.98 -5.94
N LYS A 128 -9.87 13.33 -4.89
CA LYS A 128 -10.96 12.49 -4.38
C LYS A 128 -12.07 12.29 -5.43
N THR A 129 -12.42 13.35 -6.17
CA THR A 129 -13.49 13.31 -7.17
C THR A 129 -13.11 12.47 -8.39
N LEU A 130 -11.82 12.46 -8.74
CA LEU A 130 -11.30 11.79 -9.94
C LEU A 130 -10.66 10.41 -9.67
N GLN A 131 -10.78 9.89 -8.44
CA GLN A 131 -10.40 8.50 -8.16
C GLN A 131 -11.22 7.54 -9.04
N GLY A 132 -10.52 6.66 -9.77
CA GLY A 132 -11.14 5.78 -10.77
C GLY A 132 -11.51 6.47 -12.10
N ALA A 133 -11.43 7.81 -12.18
CA ALA A 133 -11.65 8.59 -13.39
C ALA A 133 -10.35 9.25 -13.89
N GLY A 134 -9.23 8.61 -13.66
CA GLY A 134 -7.91 9.07 -14.08
C GLY A 134 -6.92 9.24 -12.91
N VAL A 135 -7.35 9.21 -11.65
CA VAL A 135 -6.49 9.24 -10.47
C VAL A 135 -6.44 7.86 -9.83
N SER A 136 -5.24 7.35 -9.59
CA SER A 136 -4.98 6.05 -8.98
C SER A 136 -3.82 6.14 -7.97
N ALA A 137 -3.69 5.14 -7.08
CA ALA A 137 -2.53 4.91 -6.22
C ALA A 137 -1.94 3.50 -6.44
N CYS A 138 -2.25 2.87 -7.59
CA CYS A 138 -1.80 1.52 -7.91
C CYS A 138 -1.50 1.41 -9.41
N ALA A 139 -0.24 1.54 -9.80
CA ALA A 139 0.16 1.43 -11.20
C ALA A 139 -0.09 0.04 -11.78
N THR A 140 0.09 -1.01 -10.99
CA THR A 140 -0.12 -2.39 -11.42
C THR A 140 -1.59 -2.72 -11.63
N CYS A 141 -2.50 -2.10 -10.86
CA CYS A 141 -3.94 -2.27 -11.02
C CYS A 141 -4.45 -1.57 -12.28
N ASP A 142 -4.04 -0.33 -12.50
CA ASP A 142 -4.69 0.57 -13.46
C ASP A 142 -3.82 0.91 -14.66
N GLY A 143 -2.51 0.61 -14.65
CA GLY A 143 -1.56 1.00 -15.70
C GLY A 143 -1.95 0.52 -17.10
N PHE A 144 -2.61 -0.63 -17.21
CA PHE A 144 -3.09 -1.17 -18.48
C PHE A 144 -4.06 -0.22 -19.23
N PHE A 145 -4.88 0.54 -18.49
CA PHE A 145 -5.86 1.49 -19.09
C PHE A 145 -5.20 2.71 -19.74
N TYR A 146 -3.90 2.91 -19.48
CA TYR A 146 -3.11 4.04 -20.00
C TYR A 146 -2.15 3.64 -21.13
N ARG A 147 -2.44 2.55 -21.83
CA ARG A 147 -1.63 2.11 -22.98
C ARG A 147 -1.57 3.20 -24.05
N GLY A 148 -0.35 3.61 -24.41
CA GLY A 148 -0.09 4.64 -25.43
C GLY A 148 -0.43 6.08 -24.98
N LYS A 149 -0.73 6.30 -23.70
CA LYS A 149 -1.10 7.59 -23.12
C LYS A 149 0.05 8.21 -22.32
N ASN A 150 -0.08 9.49 -21.97
CA ASN A 150 0.84 10.17 -21.09
C ASN A 150 0.33 10.12 -19.66
N VAL A 151 1.18 9.71 -18.72
CA VAL A 151 0.81 9.64 -17.32
C VAL A 151 1.80 10.39 -16.43
N VAL A 152 1.31 10.83 -15.28
CA VAL A 152 2.11 11.48 -14.26
C VAL A 152 2.13 10.60 -13.01
N VAL A 153 3.32 10.43 -12.42
CA VAL A 153 3.51 9.82 -11.10
C VAL A 153 3.93 10.91 -10.13
N VAL A 154 3.30 10.97 -8.97
CA VAL A 154 3.64 11.96 -7.93
C VAL A 154 4.34 11.26 -6.79
N GLY A 155 5.60 11.60 -6.53
CA GLY A 155 6.38 10.99 -5.45
C GLY A 155 7.89 11.12 -5.64
N GLY A 156 8.68 10.25 -4.97
CA GLY A 156 10.13 10.29 -5.08
C GLY A 156 10.86 9.26 -4.20
N GLY A 157 10.13 8.34 -3.60
CA GLY A 157 10.66 7.14 -2.93
C GLY A 157 10.67 5.93 -3.87
N ASN A 158 11.01 4.75 -3.34
CA ASN A 158 11.04 3.49 -4.09
C ASN A 158 9.73 3.26 -4.84
N THR A 159 8.60 3.29 -4.14
CA THR A 159 7.26 3.10 -4.74
C THR A 159 7.03 3.98 -5.96
N ALA A 160 7.36 5.28 -5.88
CA ALA A 160 7.13 6.21 -6.99
C ALA A 160 7.98 5.87 -8.22
N VAL A 161 9.24 5.47 -8.01
CA VAL A 161 10.15 5.12 -9.11
C VAL A 161 9.80 3.75 -9.70
N GLU A 162 9.44 2.77 -8.87
CA GLU A 162 8.97 1.46 -9.31
C GLU A 162 7.68 1.57 -10.12
N GLU A 163 6.69 2.32 -9.63
CA GLU A 163 5.43 2.56 -10.37
C GLU A 163 5.68 3.30 -11.69
N ALA A 164 6.57 4.31 -11.69
CA ALA A 164 6.93 5.02 -12.92
C ALA A 164 7.58 4.08 -13.94
N LEU A 165 8.50 3.22 -13.51
CA LEU A 165 9.13 2.22 -14.37
C LEU A 165 8.11 1.21 -14.91
N TYR A 166 7.24 0.68 -14.04
CA TYR A 166 6.18 -0.23 -14.45
C TYR A 166 5.28 0.39 -15.52
N LEU A 167 4.84 1.63 -15.31
CA LEU A 167 3.98 2.34 -16.26
C LEU A 167 4.63 2.52 -17.64
N THR A 168 5.96 2.53 -17.75
CA THR A 168 6.62 2.61 -19.08
C THR A 168 6.35 1.41 -19.99
N HIS A 169 5.90 0.27 -19.43
CA HIS A 169 5.48 -0.89 -20.23
C HIS A 169 4.18 -0.63 -20.98
N HIS A 170 3.36 0.28 -20.50
CA HIS A 170 2.03 0.59 -21.04
C HIS A 170 1.99 2.00 -21.66
N ALA A 171 2.40 3.01 -20.91
CA ALA A 171 2.31 4.41 -21.29
C ALA A 171 3.25 4.78 -22.44
N ALA A 172 2.88 5.82 -23.17
CA ALA A 172 3.77 6.46 -24.15
C ALA A 172 4.87 7.24 -23.43
N HIS A 173 4.53 7.96 -22.37
CA HIS A 173 5.45 8.72 -21.54
C HIS A 173 5.01 8.79 -20.09
N VAL A 174 5.99 8.79 -19.17
CA VAL A 174 5.77 8.88 -17.72
C VAL A 174 6.55 10.08 -17.18
N THR A 175 5.86 11.06 -16.62
CA THR A 175 6.47 12.20 -15.94
C THR A 175 6.40 12.02 -14.44
N LEU A 176 7.54 11.99 -13.76
CA LEU A 176 7.61 11.97 -12.30
C LEU A 176 7.61 13.41 -11.77
N VAL A 177 6.65 13.73 -10.88
CA VAL A 177 6.59 15.02 -10.18
C VAL A 177 7.16 14.85 -8.78
N HIS A 178 8.26 15.56 -8.49
CA HIS A 178 8.94 15.48 -7.21
C HIS A 178 9.21 16.84 -6.58
N ARG A 179 8.85 16.98 -5.30
CA ARG A 179 8.94 18.26 -4.55
C ARG A 179 10.36 18.69 -4.15
N ARG A 180 11.38 17.87 -4.39
CA ARG A 180 12.79 18.13 -4.09
C ARG A 180 13.63 18.01 -5.35
N ASP A 181 14.91 18.26 -5.21
CA ASP A 181 15.95 18.12 -6.27
C ASP A 181 16.63 16.75 -6.28
N THR A 182 16.27 15.86 -5.37
CA THR A 182 16.88 14.53 -5.23
C THR A 182 15.83 13.48 -4.87
N LEU A 183 15.90 12.29 -5.49
CA LEU A 183 15.04 11.15 -5.13
C LEU A 183 15.57 10.45 -3.88
N ARG A 184 14.64 9.88 -3.11
CA ARG A 184 14.95 9.00 -1.97
C ARG A 184 14.92 7.52 -2.33
N ALA A 185 14.58 7.21 -3.57
CA ALA A 185 14.58 5.84 -4.08
C ALA A 185 16.01 5.24 -4.09
N GLU A 186 16.09 3.93 -4.07
CA GLU A 186 17.35 3.19 -4.18
C GLU A 186 18.08 3.54 -5.48
N LYS A 187 19.42 3.51 -5.43
CA LYS A 187 20.29 3.92 -6.55
C LYS A 187 19.99 3.11 -7.82
N ILE A 188 19.78 1.80 -7.67
CA ILE A 188 19.48 0.91 -8.80
C ILE A 188 18.19 1.31 -9.52
N LEU A 189 17.15 1.73 -8.76
CA LEU A 189 15.89 2.20 -9.33
C LEU A 189 16.06 3.54 -10.03
N GLN A 190 16.81 4.47 -9.41
CA GLN A 190 17.14 5.75 -10.03
C GLN A 190 17.88 5.57 -11.36
N ASP A 191 18.88 4.68 -11.40
CA ASP A 191 19.66 4.40 -12.62
C ASP A 191 18.77 3.81 -13.73
N ARG A 192 17.85 2.92 -13.39
CA ARG A 192 16.85 2.38 -14.33
C ARG A 192 15.94 3.49 -14.86
N PHE A 193 15.44 4.34 -13.97
CA PHE A 193 14.55 5.45 -14.32
C PHE A 193 15.22 6.45 -15.27
N PHE A 194 16.40 6.95 -14.95
CA PHE A 194 17.09 7.93 -15.77
C PHE A 194 17.62 7.40 -17.12
N LYS A 195 17.79 6.09 -17.25
CA LYS A 195 18.15 5.44 -18.52
C LYS A 195 16.92 5.15 -19.41
N ASN A 196 15.72 5.22 -18.89
CA ASN A 196 14.53 4.89 -19.65
C ASN A 196 14.08 6.07 -20.52
N PRO A 197 14.01 5.92 -21.87
CA PRO A 197 13.67 7.04 -22.76
C PRO A 197 12.23 7.52 -22.64
N LYS A 198 11.35 6.75 -21.96
CA LYS A 198 9.96 7.13 -21.73
C LYS A 198 9.74 7.91 -20.43
N THR A 199 10.77 8.18 -19.66
CA THR A 199 10.64 8.85 -18.37
C THR A 199 11.20 10.28 -18.41
N SER A 200 10.55 11.16 -17.67
CA SER A 200 11.05 12.51 -17.35
C SER A 200 10.71 12.86 -15.91
N ILE A 201 11.33 13.90 -15.38
CA ILE A 201 11.08 14.35 -14.01
C ILE A 201 10.94 15.87 -13.94
N LEU A 202 9.99 16.33 -13.15
CA LEU A 202 9.83 17.71 -12.74
C LEU A 202 10.30 17.85 -11.29
N TRP A 203 11.49 18.41 -11.14
CA TRP A 203 12.12 18.67 -9.86
C TRP A 203 11.54 19.90 -9.17
N ASN A 204 11.63 19.94 -7.84
CA ASN A 204 11.18 21.09 -7.02
C ASN A 204 9.74 21.46 -7.31
N THR A 205 8.88 20.46 -7.54
CA THR A 205 7.54 20.66 -8.06
C THR A 205 6.51 19.99 -7.15
N THR A 206 5.49 20.74 -6.74
CA THR A 206 4.34 20.25 -5.96
C THR A 206 3.07 20.30 -6.79
N VAL A 207 2.11 19.45 -6.45
CA VAL A 207 0.78 19.43 -7.08
C VAL A 207 -0.11 20.47 -6.40
N GLU A 208 -0.79 21.30 -7.20
CA GLU A 208 -1.81 22.25 -6.73
C GLU A 208 -3.21 21.73 -6.97
N ASP A 209 -3.45 21.13 -8.15
CA ASP A 209 -4.78 20.67 -8.53
C ASP A 209 -4.70 19.59 -9.62
N ILE A 210 -5.80 18.86 -9.81
CA ILE A 210 -5.97 17.88 -10.88
C ILE A 210 -7.13 18.37 -11.76
N LEU A 211 -6.83 18.55 -13.04
CA LEU A 211 -7.76 19.10 -14.01
C LEU A 211 -8.46 17.99 -14.78
N ALA A 212 -9.74 18.17 -15.00
CA ALA A 212 -10.56 17.21 -15.74
C ALA A 212 -11.27 17.87 -16.93
N SER A 213 -11.60 17.06 -17.91
CA SER A 213 -12.41 17.46 -19.06
C SER A 213 -13.35 16.33 -19.48
N GLY A 214 -14.31 16.64 -20.33
CA GLY A 214 -15.25 15.64 -20.88
C GLY A 214 -16.51 15.44 -20.02
N THR A 215 -17.40 14.56 -20.52
CA THR A 215 -18.63 14.14 -19.85
C THR A 215 -18.82 12.65 -20.05
N PRO A 216 -18.63 11.80 -19.02
CA PRO A 216 -18.24 12.14 -17.64
C PRO A 216 -16.82 12.75 -17.56
N PRO A 217 -16.52 13.55 -16.49
CA PRO A 217 -15.22 14.17 -16.34
C PRO A 217 -14.13 13.11 -16.09
N THR A 218 -13.03 13.20 -16.83
CA THR A 218 -11.83 12.40 -16.64
C THR A 218 -10.60 13.29 -16.59
N VAL A 219 -9.51 12.82 -15.99
CA VAL A 219 -8.25 13.55 -15.91
C VAL A 219 -7.81 14.02 -17.30
N SER A 220 -7.39 15.28 -17.42
CA SER A 220 -6.84 15.87 -18.64
C SER A 220 -5.49 16.56 -18.43
N ALA A 221 -5.20 17.00 -17.22
CA ALA A 221 -3.92 17.59 -16.85
C ALA A 221 -3.73 17.58 -15.32
N ILE A 222 -2.51 17.82 -14.87
CA ILE A 222 -2.17 18.13 -13.49
C ILE A 222 -1.58 19.53 -13.41
N ARG A 223 -2.13 20.37 -12.51
CA ARG A 223 -1.56 21.68 -12.21
C ARG A 223 -0.49 21.55 -11.16
N VAL A 224 0.69 22.02 -11.50
CA VAL A 224 1.86 21.92 -10.63
C VAL A 224 2.48 23.30 -10.39
N ARG A 225 3.13 23.44 -9.24
CA ARG A 225 3.86 24.66 -8.84
C ARG A 225 5.32 24.33 -8.59
N ASN A 226 6.21 25.09 -9.18
CA ASN A 226 7.61 25.06 -8.83
C ASN A 226 7.82 25.71 -7.45
N THR A 227 8.52 25.00 -6.54
CA THR A 227 8.73 25.43 -5.15
C THR A 227 9.83 26.46 -5.00
N GLN A 228 10.67 26.70 -6.03
CA GLN A 228 11.77 27.65 -5.99
C GLN A 228 11.38 29.04 -6.47
N ASP A 229 10.62 29.11 -7.56
CA ASP A 229 10.24 30.40 -8.17
C ASP A 229 8.72 30.68 -8.11
N GLY A 230 7.92 29.71 -7.63
CA GLY A 230 6.48 29.83 -7.48
C GLY A 230 5.70 29.77 -8.81
N THR A 231 6.36 29.53 -9.94
CA THR A 231 5.68 29.43 -11.24
C THR A 231 4.75 28.22 -11.27
N THR A 232 3.60 28.37 -11.91
CA THR A 232 2.61 27.31 -12.10
C THR A 232 2.52 26.91 -13.56
N GLN A 233 2.32 25.63 -13.81
CA GLN A 233 2.05 25.12 -15.15
C GLN A 233 1.06 23.95 -15.10
N ASP A 234 0.29 23.80 -16.18
CA ASP A 234 -0.56 22.64 -16.41
C ASP A 234 0.20 21.63 -17.28
N VAL A 235 0.39 20.44 -16.74
CA VAL A 235 1.05 19.33 -17.44
C VAL A 235 -0.02 18.39 -17.96
N PRO A 236 -0.19 18.26 -19.28
CA PRO A 236 -1.17 17.33 -19.86
C PRO A 236 -0.91 15.89 -19.41
N ALA A 237 -1.95 15.22 -18.98
CA ALA A 237 -1.89 13.83 -18.54
C ALA A 237 -3.25 13.15 -18.69
N ASP A 238 -3.24 11.91 -19.12
CA ASP A 238 -4.43 11.06 -19.21
C ASP A 238 -4.69 10.31 -17.89
N GLY A 239 -3.65 10.18 -17.06
CA GLY A 239 -3.73 9.53 -15.75
C GLY A 239 -2.68 10.04 -14.78
N ILE A 240 -3.03 10.02 -13.49
CA ILE A 240 -2.19 10.49 -12.39
C ILE A 240 -2.11 9.40 -11.33
N PHE A 241 -0.89 9.00 -10.99
CA PHE A 241 -0.60 7.98 -9.99
C PHE A 241 0.02 8.61 -8.76
N ILE A 242 -0.65 8.49 -7.62
CA ILE A 242 -0.21 9.09 -6.36
C ILE A 242 0.64 8.08 -5.59
N ALA A 243 1.94 8.28 -5.56
CA ALA A 243 2.94 7.40 -4.97
C ALA A 243 3.80 8.12 -3.90
N ILE A 244 3.14 8.84 -2.99
CA ILE A 244 3.78 9.66 -1.95
C ILE A 244 4.07 8.91 -0.63
N GLY A 245 3.91 7.58 -0.65
CA GLY A 245 4.14 6.68 0.48
C GLY A 245 2.84 6.19 1.11
N HIS A 246 2.99 5.53 2.26
CA HIS A 246 1.90 4.87 2.97
C HIS A 246 1.75 5.43 4.38
N ALA A 247 0.54 5.36 4.94
CA ALA A 247 0.24 5.64 6.33
C ALA A 247 0.04 4.31 7.07
N PRO A 248 0.68 4.11 8.22
CA PRO A 248 0.48 2.91 9.04
C PRO A 248 -1.00 2.74 9.42
N THR A 249 -1.52 1.52 9.35
CA THR A 249 -2.90 1.18 9.74
C THR A 249 -2.93 0.92 11.24
N THR A 250 -2.82 1.99 12.05
CA THR A 250 -2.65 1.94 13.51
C THR A 250 -3.75 2.67 14.29
N ASP A 251 -4.76 3.20 13.63
CA ASP A 251 -5.78 4.04 14.28
C ASP A 251 -6.52 3.31 15.43
N ILE A 252 -6.81 2.02 15.27
CA ILE A 252 -7.49 1.21 16.31
C ILE A 252 -6.62 0.99 17.56
N PHE A 253 -5.31 1.26 17.49
CA PHE A 253 -4.38 1.08 18.59
C PHE A 253 -4.08 2.38 19.33
N GLN A 254 -4.65 3.52 18.90
CA GLN A 254 -4.44 4.81 19.57
C GLN A 254 -4.87 4.73 21.04
N GLY A 255 -3.93 5.11 21.93
CA GLY A 255 -4.15 5.04 23.36
C GLY A 255 -4.17 3.62 23.94
N GLN A 256 -4.01 2.58 23.16
CA GLN A 256 -3.91 1.19 23.62
C GLN A 256 -2.45 0.72 23.73
N VAL A 257 -1.59 1.22 22.84
CA VAL A 257 -0.13 1.04 22.86
C VAL A 257 0.58 2.38 22.70
N THR A 258 1.86 2.43 23.02
CA THR A 258 2.68 3.63 22.75
C THR A 258 2.98 3.67 21.24
N LEU A 259 2.66 4.78 20.60
CA LEU A 259 2.95 5.05 19.19
C LEU A 259 3.98 6.20 19.13
N ASP A 260 4.86 6.19 18.14
CA ASP A 260 5.74 7.31 17.84
C ASP A 260 4.98 8.48 17.16
N ALA A 261 5.71 9.57 16.83
CA ALA A 261 5.12 10.73 16.19
C ALA A 261 4.56 10.44 14.77
N GLU A 262 5.04 9.38 14.10
CA GLU A 262 4.55 8.91 12.81
C GLU A 262 3.46 7.84 12.94
N ARG A 263 2.99 7.56 14.16
CA ARG A 263 2.00 6.53 14.53
C ARG A 263 2.47 5.10 14.27
N VAL A 264 3.76 4.88 14.28
CA VAL A 264 4.38 3.55 14.26
C VAL A 264 4.60 3.06 15.69
N TYR A 265 4.51 1.77 15.94
CA TYR A 265 4.71 1.12 17.24
C TYR A 265 6.02 0.32 17.26
#